data_3a2568d818b1be317341171d92b31c65
#
_entry.id   3a2568d818b1be317341171d92b31c65
#
_cell.length_a   1.000
_cell.length_b   1.000
_cell.length_c   1.000
_cell.angle_alpha   90.00
_cell.angle_beta   90.00
_cell.angle_gamma   90.00
#
_symmetry.space_group_name_H-M   'P 1'
#
loop_
_entity.id
_entity.type
_entity.pdbx_description
1 polymer ?
#
loop_
_entity_poly.entity_id
_entity_poly.type
_entity_poly.pdbx_seq_one_letter_code
_entity_poly.pdbx_strand_id
1 'polypeptide(L)'
;MKKLLLPLLLMLAVSANAADNNPVLTIEGGQVQGVLADDHPDVYVYRGIPYAAPPIRENRWKAPQPVVPWKGVKICDTFGRPSYQAIQYTGGYYTEWGYG
;
A
#
# COMPACT_ATOMS: atom_id res chain seq x y z
N MET A 1 -4.91 14.14 -54.01
CA MET A 1 -5.62 12.97 -53.53
C MET A 1 -4.84 12.09 -52.54
N LYS A 2 -3.68 12.48 -52.14
CA LYS A 2 -2.85 11.67 -51.21
C LYS A 2 -2.72 12.27 -49.81
N LYS A 3 -3.55 13.24 -49.47
CA LYS A 3 -3.41 14.03 -48.24
C LYS A 3 -4.42 13.70 -47.14
N LEU A 4 -5.24 12.69 -47.34
CA LEU A 4 -6.30 12.32 -46.38
C LEU A 4 -5.94 11.19 -45.42
N LEU A 5 -4.72 10.64 -45.53
CA LEU A 5 -4.28 9.51 -44.70
C LEU A 5 -3.46 9.92 -43.48
N LEU A 6 -3.07 11.19 -43.40
CA LEU A 6 -2.22 11.67 -42.30
C LEU A 6 -2.96 12.01 -41.00
N PRO A 7 -4.22 12.46 -41.01
CA PRO A 7 -4.90 12.73 -39.72
C PRO A 7 -5.42 11.49 -39.02
N LEU A 8 -5.50 10.35 -39.70
CA LEU A 8 -6.01 9.12 -39.11
C LEU A 8 -4.98 8.39 -38.21
N LEU A 9 -3.72 8.74 -38.35
CA LEU A 9 -2.65 8.09 -37.60
C LEU A 9 -2.35 8.81 -36.26
N LEU A 10 -2.96 9.97 -36.03
CA LEU A 10 -2.74 10.74 -34.81
C LEU A 10 -3.81 10.50 -33.75
N MET A 11 -4.76 9.60 -34.00
CA MET A 11 -5.67 9.09 -32.98
C MET A 11 -5.15 7.85 -32.25
N LEU A 12 -3.83 7.66 -32.29
CA LEU A 12 -3.24 6.55 -31.59
C LEU A 12 -3.02 6.92 -30.12
N ALA A 13 -3.88 6.35 -29.32
CA ALA A 13 -3.59 5.96 -27.96
C ALA A 13 -3.13 7.07 -27.00
N VAL A 14 -4.03 7.94 -26.64
CA VAL A 14 -4.09 8.28 -25.24
C VAL A 14 -4.74 7.08 -24.54
N SER A 15 -3.96 6.04 -24.30
CA SER A 15 -4.29 5.13 -23.24
C SER A 15 -4.19 5.96 -21.96
N ALA A 16 -5.29 6.56 -21.57
CA ALA A 16 -5.44 7.08 -20.26
C ALA A 16 -5.27 5.89 -19.31
N ASN A 17 -4.07 5.71 -18.80
CA ASN A 17 -3.92 5.01 -17.55
C ASN A 17 -4.81 5.76 -16.58
N ALA A 18 -5.95 5.19 -16.26
CA ALA A 18 -6.71 5.63 -15.11
C ALA A 18 -5.77 5.47 -13.92
N ALA A 19 -5.08 6.56 -13.56
CA ALA A 19 -4.29 6.59 -12.36
C ALA A 19 -5.25 6.27 -11.22
N ASP A 20 -4.90 5.30 -10.39
CA ASP A 20 -5.60 5.07 -9.14
C ASP A 20 -5.67 6.42 -8.41
N ASN A 21 -6.87 7.00 -8.36
CA ASN A 21 -7.11 8.27 -7.70
C ASN A 21 -7.13 8.14 -6.17
N ASN A 22 -6.59 7.05 -5.65
CA ASN A 22 -6.51 6.83 -4.21
C ASN A 22 -5.62 7.89 -3.55
N PRO A 23 -6.07 8.52 -2.47
CA PRO A 23 -5.32 9.57 -1.82
C PRO A 23 -3.94 9.12 -1.35
N VAL A 24 -2.93 9.93 -1.65
CA VAL A 24 -1.59 9.77 -1.14
C VAL A 24 -1.42 10.70 0.06
N LEU A 25 -1.01 10.14 1.18
CA LEU A 25 -0.74 10.89 2.41
C LEU A 25 0.76 10.94 2.67
N THR A 26 1.23 12.08 3.14
CA THR A 26 2.60 12.23 3.61
C THR A 26 2.62 12.06 5.12
N ILE A 27 3.39 11.11 5.59
CA ILE A 27 3.59 10.81 7.00
C ILE A 27 5.08 10.90 7.36
N GLU A 28 5.42 10.69 8.61
CA GLU A 28 6.79 10.86 9.12
C GLU A 28 7.86 10.10 8.30
N GLY A 29 7.59 8.87 7.92
CA GLY A 29 8.56 8.03 7.19
C GLY A 29 8.55 8.21 5.67
N GLY A 30 7.52 8.83 5.10
CA GLY A 30 7.37 8.98 3.64
C GLY A 30 5.92 9.06 3.20
N GLN A 31 5.67 8.73 1.96
CA GLN A 31 4.31 8.77 1.41
C GLN A 31 3.66 7.39 1.43
N VAL A 32 2.38 7.36 1.73
CA VAL A 32 1.56 6.14 1.71
C VAL A 32 0.30 6.35 0.89
N GLN A 33 -0.14 5.30 0.24
CA GLN A 33 -1.38 5.27 -0.50
C GLN A 33 -2.25 4.12 0.01
N GLY A 34 -3.50 4.43 0.33
CA GLY A 34 -4.49 3.44 0.74
C GLY A 34 -5.21 2.80 -0.43
N VAL A 35 -6.08 1.88 -0.12
CA VAL A 35 -6.99 1.25 -1.05
C VAL A 35 -8.43 1.52 -0.65
N LEU A 36 -9.32 1.52 -1.63
CA LEU A 36 -10.75 1.66 -1.37
C LEU A 36 -11.25 0.42 -0.61
N ALA A 37 -12.07 0.64 0.41
CA ALA A 37 -12.66 -0.47 1.15
C ALA A 37 -13.71 -1.19 0.29
N ASP A 38 -13.71 -2.52 0.33
CA ASP A 38 -14.57 -3.34 -0.52
C ASP A 38 -16.06 -3.09 -0.28
N ASP A 39 -16.41 -2.84 0.98
CA ASP A 39 -17.81 -2.67 1.41
C ASP A 39 -18.26 -1.20 1.52
N HIS A 40 -17.34 -0.26 1.37
CA HIS A 40 -17.62 1.15 1.60
C HIS A 40 -16.93 2.03 0.53
N PRO A 41 -17.66 2.48 -0.48
CA PRO A 41 -17.08 3.22 -1.61
C PRO A 41 -16.50 4.59 -1.23
N ASP A 42 -16.79 5.11 -0.05
CA ASP A 42 -16.32 6.41 0.44
C ASP A 42 -15.20 6.28 1.49
N VAL A 43 -14.71 5.06 1.76
CA VAL A 43 -13.71 4.80 2.80
C VAL A 43 -12.43 4.27 2.17
N TYR A 44 -11.33 4.94 2.46
CA TYR A 44 -9.99 4.45 2.13
C TYR A 44 -9.36 3.78 3.33
N VAL A 45 -8.76 2.63 3.09
CA VAL A 45 -8.12 1.82 4.11
C VAL A 45 -6.61 1.84 3.92
N TYR A 46 -5.90 2.06 5.00
CA TYR A 46 -4.44 2.05 5.05
C TYR A 46 -4.01 0.95 6.02
N ARG A 47 -3.43 -0.12 5.48
CA ARG A 47 -2.98 -1.29 6.26
C ARG A 47 -1.46 -1.37 6.24
N GLY A 48 -0.86 -1.73 7.37
CA GLY A 48 0.57 -1.95 7.44
C GLY A 48 1.41 -0.68 7.35
N ILE A 49 0.92 0.44 7.86
CA ILE A 49 1.71 1.68 7.93
C ILE A 49 2.87 1.48 8.89
N PRO A 50 4.13 1.68 8.43
CA PRO A 50 5.27 1.65 9.35
C PRO A 50 5.22 2.84 10.31
N TYR A 51 5.35 2.58 11.61
CA TYR A 51 5.30 3.61 12.65
C TYR A 51 6.56 3.68 13.50
N ALA A 52 7.47 2.72 13.36
CA ALA A 52 8.73 2.68 14.08
C ALA A 52 9.73 1.80 13.32
N ALA A 53 11.00 1.92 13.65
CA ALA A 53 12.01 0.99 13.17
C ALA A 53 11.73 -0.42 13.72
N PRO A 54 12.01 -1.49 12.95
CA PRO A 54 11.83 -2.85 13.42
C PRO A 54 12.61 -3.10 14.72
N PRO A 55 12.00 -3.72 15.74
CA PRO A 55 12.64 -4.01 17.02
C PRO A 55 13.52 -5.28 16.94
N ILE A 56 14.43 -5.30 15.98
CA ILE A 56 15.33 -6.40 15.70
C ILE A 56 16.79 -5.99 15.87
N ARG A 57 17.68 -6.95 16.06
CA ARG A 57 19.12 -6.72 16.19
C ARG A 57 19.44 -5.70 17.29
N GLU A 58 20.03 -4.57 16.94
CA GLU A 58 20.43 -3.50 17.88
C GLU A 58 19.23 -2.87 18.59
N ASN A 59 18.05 -2.89 17.99
CA ASN A 59 16.83 -2.31 18.54
C ASN A 59 16.05 -3.26 19.46
N ARG A 60 16.49 -4.49 19.58
CA ARG A 60 15.86 -5.48 20.45
C ARG A 60 15.97 -5.04 21.91
N TRP A 61 14.85 -5.08 22.62
CA TRP A 61 14.75 -4.65 24.03
C TRP A 61 15.00 -3.15 24.29
N LYS A 62 15.04 -2.36 23.24
CA LYS A 62 15.11 -0.90 23.36
C LYS A 62 13.72 -0.27 23.23
N ALA A 63 13.61 0.99 23.68
CA ALA A 63 12.45 1.81 23.37
C ALA A 63 12.26 1.91 21.86
N PRO A 64 11.02 2.12 21.36
CA PRO A 64 10.75 2.29 19.94
C PRO A 64 11.66 3.36 19.34
N GLN A 65 12.27 3.03 18.20
CA GLN A 65 13.11 3.95 17.45
C GLN A 65 12.33 4.58 16.31
N PRO A 66 12.73 5.76 15.81
CA PRO A 66 12.06 6.42 14.70
C PRO A 66 11.93 5.49 13.49
N VAL A 67 10.83 5.66 12.76
CA VAL A 67 10.59 4.89 11.55
C VAL A 67 11.72 5.10 10.53
N VAL A 68 12.12 4.04 9.84
CA VAL A 68 13.09 4.12 8.75
C VAL A 68 12.42 4.73 7.53
N PRO A 69 12.91 5.90 7.04
CA PRO A 69 12.32 6.54 5.87
C PRO A 69 12.40 5.68 4.61
N TRP A 70 11.42 5.82 3.74
CA TRP A 70 11.41 5.17 2.43
C TRP A 70 11.23 6.21 1.32
N LYS A 71 11.61 5.81 0.12
CA LYS A 71 11.44 6.62 -1.09
C LYS A 71 10.18 6.17 -1.85
N GLY A 72 9.53 7.12 -2.52
CA GLY A 72 8.33 6.85 -3.30
C GLY A 72 7.09 6.63 -2.45
N VAL A 73 6.03 6.15 -3.08
CA VAL A 73 4.75 5.91 -2.45
C VAL A 73 4.63 4.44 -2.05
N LYS A 74 4.42 4.19 -0.77
CA LYS A 74 4.20 2.84 -0.25
C LYS A 74 2.70 2.52 -0.33
N ILE A 75 2.35 1.44 -1.01
CA ILE A 75 0.98 0.96 -1.05
C ILE A 75 0.65 0.23 0.25
N CYS A 76 -0.30 0.77 0.99
CA CYS A 76 -0.73 0.25 2.29
C CYS A 76 -2.03 -0.55 2.15
N ASP A 77 -1.95 -1.68 1.45
CA ASP A 77 -3.06 -2.58 1.16
C ASP A 77 -3.09 -3.85 1.99
N THR A 78 -1.98 -4.20 2.62
CA THR A 78 -1.83 -5.42 3.42
C THR A 78 -1.32 -5.11 4.82
N PHE A 79 -1.77 -5.90 5.79
CA PHE A 79 -1.25 -5.79 7.15
C PHE A 79 0.21 -6.20 7.24
N GLY A 80 0.92 -5.65 8.21
CA GLY A 80 2.25 -6.11 8.59
C GLY A 80 2.21 -7.54 9.14
N ARG A 81 3.38 -8.17 9.19
CA ARG A 81 3.50 -9.49 9.79
C ARG A 81 3.21 -9.43 11.30
N PRO A 82 2.53 -10.44 11.85
CA PRO A 82 2.35 -10.53 13.30
C PRO A 82 3.70 -10.72 14.01
N SER A 83 3.72 -10.45 15.30
CA SER A 83 4.87 -10.78 16.16
C SER A 83 5.17 -12.28 16.10
N TYR A 84 6.43 -12.63 16.36
CA TYR A 84 6.84 -14.03 16.36
C TYR A 84 6.06 -14.81 17.44
N GLN A 85 5.26 -15.75 16.99
CA GLN A 85 4.36 -16.55 17.84
C GLN A 85 4.00 -17.86 17.13
N ALA A 86 3.47 -18.82 17.89
CA ALA A 86 2.92 -20.04 17.31
C ALA A 86 1.71 -19.70 16.42
N ILE A 87 1.74 -20.14 15.17
CA ILE A 87 0.64 -19.95 14.23
C ILE A 87 -0.40 -21.03 14.50
N GLN A 88 -1.62 -20.60 14.84
CA GLN A 88 -2.76 -21.51 14.93
C GLN A 88 -3.43 -21.61 13.56
N TYR A 89 -3.27 -22.75 12.91
CA TYR A 89 -3.78 -22.97 11.57
C TYR A 89 -5.30 -23.29 11.50
N THR A 90 -5.95 -23.50 12.62
CA THR A 90 -7.35 -23.93 12.63
C THR A 90 -8.20 -23.16 13.65
N GLY A 91 -9.20 -22.45 13.12
CA GLY A 91 -10.36 -21.98 13.90
C GLY A 91 -10.10 -20.92 14.96
N GLY A 92 -9.02 -20.18 14.84
CA GLY A 92 -8.74 -19.07 15.76
C GLY A 92 -9.32 -17.75 15.25
N TYR A 93 -9.68 -16.87 16.16
CA TYR A 93 -10.15 -15.52 15.91
C TYR A 93 -9.25 -14.76 14.92
N TYR A 94 -7.93 -15.01 14.96
CA TYR A 94 -6.96 -14.36 14.10
C TYR A 94 -6.88 -14.92 12.67
N THR A 95 -7.31 -16.15 12.44
CA THR A 95 -7.34 -16.75 11.10
C THR A 95 -8.44 -16.17 10.23
N GLU A 96 -9.56 -15.78 10.83
CA GLU A 96 -10.67 -15.11 10.12
C GLU A 96 -10.29 -13.70 9.64
N TRP A 97 -9.30 -13.08 10.28
CA TRP A 97 -8.85 -11.73 9.98
C TRP A 97 -7.61 -11.68 9.05
N GLY A 98 -7.21 -12.82 8.49
CA GLY A 98 -6.12 -12.87 7.52
C GLY A 98 -4.71 -12.72 8.11
N TYR A 99 -4.54 -13.03 9.39
CA TYR A 99 -3.22 -13.01 10.05
C TYR A 99 -2.52 -14.38 10.02
N GLY A 100 -2.91 -15.26 9.09
CA GLY A 100 -2.28 -16.56 8.90
C GLY A 100 -1.27 -16.61 7.78
#